data_6104889ca0a5650bd3f612e962804bc4
#
_entry.id   6104889ca0a5650bd3f612e962804bc4
#
_cell.length_a   1.000
_cell.length_b   1.000
_cell.length_c   1.000
_cell.angle_alpha   90.00
_cell.angle_beta   90.00
_cell.angle_gamma   90.00
#
_symmetry.space_group_name_H-M   'P 1'
#
loop_
_entity.id
_entity.type
_entity.pdbx_description
1 polymer ?
#
loop_
_entity_poly.entity_id
_entity_poly.type
_entity_poly.pdbx_seq_one_letter_code
_entity_poly.pdbx_strand_id
1 'polypeptide(L)'
;IFATWLGWLNGSAASATGTGITFYNFTLPVVTPAIYGMGYVARMTRASMIEVMNAQYIRTARLKGLGFFAVVLKHALRNALIAPFTVIMLLFPWLLTGVVIVEVMFRYQGFGMALVDAAGNNDIDLLLACSLVSVTLVLATQLISDIGYAYLNPRIRVQ
;
A
#
# COMPACT_ATOMS: atom_id res chain seq x y z
N ILE A 1 -18.59 0.01 -14.68
CA ILE A 1 -18.70 1.22 -15.50
C ILE A 1 -17.64 1.19 -16.61
N PHE A 2 -16.34 1.18 -16.31
CA PHE A 2 -15.27 1.25 -17.34
C PHE A 2 -15.23 0.04 -18.28
N ALA A 3 -15.52 -1.16 -17.79
CA ALA A 3 -15.52 -2.37 -18.58
C ALA A 3 -16.87 -2.61 -19.29
N THR A 4 -18.00 -2.33 -18.62
CA THR A 4 -19.34 -2.67 -19.11
C THR A 4 -20.02 -1.54 -19.88
N TRP A 5 -19.81 -0.27 -19.50
CA TRP A 5 -20.47 0.89 -20.11
C TRP A 5 -19.60 1.59 -21.15
N LEU A 6 -18.34 1.79 -20.85
CA LEU A 6 -17.43 2.52 -21.76
C LEU A 6 -16.63 1.59 -22.69
N GLY A 7 -16.54 0.29 -22.37
CA GLY A 7 -15.79 -0.68 -23.20
C GLY A 7 -14.31 -0.37 -23.35
N TRP A 8 -13.77 0.56 -22.54
CA TRP A 8 -12.39 1.04 -22.66
C TRP A 8 -11.35 0.07 -22.08
N LEU A 9 -11.78 -0.81 -21.17
CA LEU A 9 -10.88 -1.73 -20.48
C LEU A 9 -11.54 -3.12 -20.36
N ASN A 10 -10.76 -4.17 -20.48
CA ASN A 10 -11.24 -5.54 -20.31
C ASN A 10 -11.63 -5.80 -18.85
N GLY A 11 -12.85 -6.29 -18.64
CA GLY A 11 -13.35 -6.69 -17.32
C GLY A 11 -12.82 -8.05 -16.84
N SER A 12 -12.05 -8.77 -17.67
CA SER A 12 -11.43 -10.05 -17.32
C SER A 12 -9.97 -10.06 -17.74
N ALA A 13 -9.10 -10.45 -16.82
CA ALA A 13 -7.67 -10.63 -17.08
C ALA A 13 -7.30 -12.08 -17.46
N ALA A 14 -8.30 -12.96 -17.63
CA ALA A 14 -8.07 -14.37 -17.97
C ALA A 14 -7.30 -14.56 -19.29
N SER A 15 -7.42 -13.64 -20.23
CA SER A 15 -6.67 -13.68 -21.50
C SER A 15 -5.19 -13.32 -21.35
N ALA A 16 -4.77 -12.73 -20.23
CA ALA A 16 -3.39 -12.33 -20.00
C ALA A 16 -2.43 -13.52 -19.78
N THR A 17 -2.95 -14.67 -19.37
CA THR A 17 -2.15 -15.89 -19.13
C THR A 17 -1.72 -16.60 -20.40
N GLY A 18 -2.36 -16.34 -21.54
CA GLY A 18 -2.04 -17.00 -22.82
C GLY A 18 -1.32 -16.14 -23.87
N THR A 19 -1.46 -14.82 -23.80
CA THR A 19 -0.99 -13.88 -24.85
C THR A 19 0.06 -12.88 -24.40
N GLY A 20 0.56 -13.02 -23.16
CA GLY A 20 1.52 -12.10 -22.55
C GLY A 20 0.87 -10.98 -21.72
N ILE A 21 1.69 -10.41 -20.87
CA ILE A 21 1.29 -9.31 -19.96
C ILE A 21 1.04 -8.06 -20.82
N THR A 22 -0.24 -7.73 -21.03
CA THR A 22 -0.62 -6.49 -21.73
C THR A 22 -1.08 -5.48 -20.68
N PHE A 23 -0.54 -4.27 -20.72
CA PHE A 23 -0.91 -3.16 -19.82
C PHE A 23 -2.42 -2.95 -19.74
N TYR A 24 -3.12 -3.16 -20.83
CA TYR A 24 -4.55 -3.00 -20.95
C TYR A 24 -5.35 -3.94 -20.02
N ASN A 25 -4.90 -5.19 -19.86
CA ASN A 25 -5.60 -6.21 -19.05
C ASN A 25 -5.34 -6.04 -17.54
N PHE A 26 -4.21 -5.43 -17.16
CA PHE A 26 -3.83 -5.21 -15.76
C PHE A 26 -4.30 -3.88 -15.19
N THR A 27 -4.72 -2.94 -16.03
CA THR A 27 -5.07 -1.59 -15.58
C THR A 27 -6.20 -1.60 -14.54
N LEU A 28 -7.28 -2.32 -14.78
CA LEU A 28 -8.43 -2.38 -13.83
C LEU A 28 -8.08 -3.08 -12.51
N PRO A 29 -7.46 -4.28 -12.51
CA PRO A 29 -7.05 -4.95 -11.27
C PRO A 29 -6.08 -4.11 -10.42
N VAL A 30 -5.20 -3.34 -11.04
CA VAL A 30 -4.22 -2.50 -10.33
C VAL A 30 -4.84 -1.19 -9.85
N VAL A 31 -5.64 -0.53 -10.67
CA VAL A 31 -6.26 0.76 -10.33
C VAL A 31 -7.27 0.63 -9.19
N THR A 32 -7.98 -0.48 -9.10
CA THR A 32 -9.00 -0.70 -8.06
C THR A 32 -8.42 -0.59 -6.64
N PRO A 33 -7.39 -1.37 -6.24
CA PRO A 33 -6.79 -1.23 -4.92
C PRO A 33 -5.96 0.05 -4.78
N ALA A 34 -5.39 0.58 -5.88
CA ALA A 34 -4.62 1.82 -5.86
C ALA A 34 -5.47 3.04 -5.46
N ILE A 35 -6.67 3.18 -5.99
CA ILE A 35 -7.58 4.28 -5.64
C ILE A 35 -7.91 4.24 -4.15
N TYR A 36 -8.20 3.07 -3.61
CA TYR A 36 -8.48 2.90 -2.19
C TYR A 36 -7.27 3.31 -1.33
N GLY A 37 -6.08 2.78 -1.64
CA GLY A 37 -4.85 3.08 -0.93
C GLY A 37 -4.48 4.57 -1.00
N MET A 38 -4.58 5.17 -2.19
CA MET A 38 -4.32 6.60 -2.38
C MET A 38 -5.22 7.48 -1.50
N GLY A 39 -6.52 7.19 -1.46
CA GLY A 39 -7.47 7.97 -0.65
C GLY A 39 -7.16 7.89 0.85
N TYR A 40 -6.69 6.74 1.33
CA TYR A 40 -6.33 6.55 2.73
C TYR A 40 -5.03 7.26 3.09
N VAL A 41 -3.97 7.03 2.29
CA VAL A 41 -2.65 7.68 2.48
C VAL A 41 -2.77 9.20 2.37
N ALA A 42 -3.52 9.72 1.40
CA ALA A 42 -3.71 11.16 1.22
C ALA A 42 -4.38 11.82 2.44
N ARG A 43 -5.40 11.18 3.02
CA ARG A 43 -6.08 11.68 4.23
C ARG A 43 -5.14 11.70 5.44
N MET A 44 -4.38 10.62 5.63
CA MET A 44 -3.42 10.53 6.74
C MET A 44 -2.27 11.53 6.57
N THR A 45 -1.76 11.69 5.37
CA THR A 45 -0.71 12.69 5.08
C THR A 45 -1.21 14.10 5.38
N ARG A 46 -2.43 14.42 4.96
CA ARG A 46 -3.03 15.73 5.24
C ARG A 46 -3.21 15.96 6.74
N ALA A 47 -3.74 14.99 7.48
CA ALA A 47 -3.94 15.09 8.92
C ALA A 47 -2.62 15.30 9.66
N SER A 48 -1.62 14.45 9.37
CA SER A 48 -0.28 14.56 9.94
C SER A 48 0.41 15.88 9.60
N MET A 49 0.25 16.38 8.37
CA MET A 49 0.82 17.66 7.99
C MET A 49 0.18 18.82 8.75
N ILE A 50 -1.13 18.82 8.96
CA ILE A 50 -1.83 19.86 9.75
C ILE A 50 -1.33 19.84 11.20
N GLU A 51 -1.21 18.67 11.80
CA GLU A 51 -0.72 18.52 13.17
C GLU A 51 0.71 19.07 13.30
N VAL A 52 1.61 18.66 12.43
CA VAL A 52 3.00 19.10 12.42
C VAL A 52 3.13 20.61 12.18
N MET A 53 2.34 21.17 11.28
CA MET A 53 2.38 22.61 10.97
C MET A 53 1.91 23.50 12.15
N ASN A 54 1.15 22.94 13.07
CA ASN A 54 0.70 23.60 14.30
C ASN A 54 1.69 23.41 15.48
N ALA A 55 2.74 22.61 15.32
CA ALA A 55 3.71 22.34 16.36
C ALA A 55 4.56 23.59 16.70
N GLN A 56 4.96 23.71 17.96
CA GLN A 56 5.71 24.88 18.45
C GLN A 56 7.05 25.10 17.72
N TYR A 57 7.75 24.02 17.34
CA TYR A 57 9.03 24.14 16.64
C TYR A 57 8.88 24.75 15.23
N ILE A 58 7.73 24.56 14.57
CA ILE A 58 7.42 25.21 13.30
C ILE A 58 7.18 26.71 13.50
N ARG A 59 6.50 27.08 14.57
CA ARG A 59 6.32 28.50 14.95
C ARG A 59 7.68 29.17 15.19
N THR A 60 8.58 28.51 15.91
CA THR A 60 9.94 29.00 16.14
C THR A 60 10.73 29.16 14.84
N ALA A 61 10.61 28.21 13.91
CA ALA A 61 11.28 28.29 12.61
C ALA A 61 10.78 29.49 11.78
N ARG A 62 9.47 29.78 11.82
CA ARG A 62 8.89 30.98 11.17
C ARG A 62 9.37 32.26 11.81
N LEU A 63 9.47 32.33 13.15
CA LEU A 63 9.99 33.50 13.86
C LEU A 63 11.47 33.80 13.56
N LYS A 64 12.24 32.78 13.17
CA LYS A 64 13.62 32.91 12.66
C LYS A 64 13.71 33.45 11.23
N GLY A 65 12.58 33.79 10.61
CA GLY A 65 12.55 34.38 9.26
C GLY A 65 12.69 33.37 8.13
N LEU A 66 12.55 32.07 8.40
CA LEU A 66 12.61 31.05 7.35
C LEU A 66 11.38 31.15 6.43
N GLY A 67 11.59 31.12 5.12
CA GLY A 67 10.52 31.14 4.14
C GLY A 67 9.61 29.91 4.26
N PHE A 68 8.33 30.05 3.88
CA PHE A 68 7.31 29.01 4.00
C PHE A 68 7.73 27.68 3.40
N PHE A 69 8.26 27.67 2.17
CA PHE A 69 8.71 26.45 1.51
C PHE A 69 9.87 25.74 2.24
N ALA A 70 10.80 26.52 2.78
CA ALA A 70 11.90 25.97 3.56
C ALA A 70 11.40 25.31 4.86
N VAL A 71 10.44 25.95 5.54
CA VAL A 71 9.79 25.39 6.74
C VAL A 71 9.06 24.10 6.41
N VAL A 72 8.27 24.07 5.33
CA VAL A 72 7.50 22.89 4.92
C VAL A 72 8.43 21.74 4.55
N LEU A 73 9.36 21.95 3.62
CA LEU A 73 10.18 20.85 3.07
C LEU A 73 11.23 20.36 4.08
N LYS A 74 11.88 21.25 4.81
CA LYS A 74 13.01 20.90 5.68
C LYS A 74 12.61 20.49 7.09
N HIS A 75 11.53 21.10 7.62
CA HIS A 75 11.13 20.93 9.02
C HIS A 75 9.81 20.17 9.19
N ALA A 76 8.79 20.46 8.35
CA ALA A 76 7.48 19.85 8.51
C ALA A 76 7.39 18.48 7.84
N LEU A 77 7.78 18.37 6.56
CA LEU A 77 7.59 17.19 5.74
C LEU A 77 8.26 15.93 6.34
N ARG A 78 9.50 16.06 6.81
CA ARG A 78 10.22 14.94 7.42
C ARG A 78 9.47 14.32 8.59
N ASN A 79 8.89 15.14 9.46
CA ASN A 79 8.15 14.68 10.63
C ASN A 79 6.72 14.23 10.25
N ALA A 80 6.10 14.91 9.29
CA ALA A 80 4.76 14.57 8.83
C ALA A 80 4.70 13.24 8.06
N LEU A 81 5.80 12.83 7.39
CA LEU A 81 5.86 11.57 6.64
C LEU A 81 5.92 10.32 7.52
N ILE A 82 6.17 10.45 8.82
CA ILE A 82 6.21 9.29 9.74
C ILE A 82 4.85 8.58 9.76
N ALA A 83 3.75 9.31 9.94
CA ALA A 83 2.42 8.72 9.98
C ALA A 83 1.98 8.09 8.65
N PRO A 84 2.11 8.75 7.48
CA PRO A 84 1.85 8.11 6.19
C PRO A 84 2.70 6.88 5.93
N PHE A 85 3.99 6.90 6.31
CA PHE A 85 4.86 5.73 6.17
C PHE A 85 4.31 4.53 6.94
N THR A 86 3.90 4.73 8.20
CA THR A 86 3.23 3.71 8.99
C THR A 86 2.04 3.11 8.28
N VAL A 87 1.18 3.99 7.78
CA VAL A 87 -0.05 3.59 7.10
C VAL A 87 0.26 2.77 5.85
N ILE A 88 1.26 3.16 5.06
CA ILE A 88 1.69 2.42 3.86
C ILE A 88 2.15 1.01 4.27
N MET A 89 2.93 0.89 5.35
CA MET A 89 3.39 -0.41 5.82
C MET A 89 2.26 -1.29 6.35
N LEU A 90 1.27 -0.72 7.03
CA LEU A 90 0.07 -1.44 7.49
C LEU A 90 -0.88 -1.81 6.34
N LEU A 91 -0.88 -1.05 5.25
CA LEU A 91 -1.67 -1.39 4.06
C LEU A 91 -1.16 -2.64 3.35
N PHE A 92 0.12 -3.00 3.50
CA PHE A 92 0.70 -4.11 2.77
C PHE A 92 0.06 -5.48 3.12
N PRO A 93 -0.06 -5.89 4.40
CA PRO A 93 -0.80 -7.10 4.77
C PRO A 93 -2.27 -7.06 4.33
N TRP A 94 -2.89 -5.89 4.42
CA TRP A 94 -4.26 -5.70 3.97
C TRP A 94 -4.42 -5.86 2.45
N LEU A 95 -3.44 -5.36 1.67
CA LEU A 95 -3.41 -5.54 0.22
C LEU A 95 -3.30 -7.02 -0.17
N LEU A 96 -2.54 -7.84 0.57
CA LEU A 96 -2.47 -9.29 0.29
C LEU A 96 -3.85 -9.94 0.33
N THR A 97 -4.68 -9.60 1.32
CA THR A 97 -6.06 -10.09 1.40
C THR A 97 -6.95 -9.49 0.31
N GLY A 98 -6.81 -8.18 0.05
CA GLY A 98 -7.59 -7.48 -0.99
C GLY A 98 -7.28 -7.96 -2.41
N VAL A 99 -6.03 -8.31 -2.68
CA VAL A 99 -5.60 -8.85 -3.98
C VAL A 99 -6.29 -10.18 -4.29
N VAL A 100 -6.51 -11.05 -3.30
CA VAL A 100 -7.25 -12.31 -3.49
C VAL A 100 -8.63 -12.04 -4.08
N ILE A 101 -9.37 -11.08 -3.51
CA ILE A 101 -10.73 -10.71 -3.99
C ILE A 101 -10.66 -10.17 -5.42
N VAL A 102 -9.68 -9.31 -5.70
CA VAL A 102 -9.49 -8.71 -7.03
C VAL A 102 -9.13 -9.80 -8.06
N GLU A 103 -8.24 -10.72 -7.74
CA GLU A 103 -7.86 -11.83 -8.63
C GLU A 103 -9.05 -12.72 -8.97
N VAL A 104 -9.86 -13.06 -7.98
CA VAL A 104 -11.09 -13.86 -8.20
C VAL A 104 -12.09 -13.09 -9.05
N MET A 105 -12.33 -11.80 -8.79
CA MET A 105 -13.29 -10.98 -9.54
C MET A 105 -12.87 -10.78 -11.00
N PHE A 106 -11.59 -10.55 -11.25
CA PHE A 106 -11.06 -10.34 -12.60
C PHE A 106 -10.59 -11.63 -13.29
N ARG A 107 -10.76 -12.79 -12.63
CA ARG A 107 -10.30 -14.12 -13.11
C ARG A 107 -8.82 -14.12 -13.50
N TYR A 108 -8.01 -13.46 -12.71
CA TYR A 108 -6.57 -13.45 -12.88
C TYR A 108 -5.95 -14.62 -12.11
N GLN A 109 -5.19 -15.47 -12.80
CA GLN A 109 -4.49 -16.59 -12.17
C GLN A 109 -3.23 -16.11 -11.46
N GLY A 110 -3.41 -15.58 -10.26
CA GLY A 110 -2.35 -15.13 -9.37
C GLY A 110 -2.27 -15.96 -8.10
N PHE A 111 -1.51 -15.47 -7.14
CA PHE A 111 -1.29 -16.12 -5.86
C PHE A 111 -2.58 -16.30 -5.05
N GLY A 112 -3.44 -15.28 -5.04
CA GLY A 112 -4.71 -15.33 -4.34
C GLY A 112 -5.69 -16.34 -4.94
N MET A 113 -5.74 -16.44 -6.28
CA MET A 113 -6.56 -17.43 -6.97
C MET A 113 -6.07 -18.84 -6.65
N ALA A 114 -4.74 -19.08 -6.66
CA ALA A 114 -4.15 -20.36 -6.30
C ALA A 114 -4.53 -20.81 -4.88
N LEU A 115 -4.58 -19.84 -3.94
CA LEU A 115 -4.97 -20.11 -2.56
C LEU A 115 -6.47 -20.48 -2.46
N VAL A 116 -7.33 -19.79 -3.20
CA VAL A 116 -8.78 -20.09 -3.25
C VAL A 116 -9.02 -21.45 -3.88
N ASP A 117 -8.33 -21.77 -4.98
CA ASP A 117 -8.45 -23.07 -5.67
C ASP A 117 -7.95 -24.22 -4.78
N ALA A 118 -6.83 -24.04 -4.07
CA ALA A 118 -6.32 -25.01 -3.11
C ALA A 118 -7.33 -25.29 -1.99
N ALA A 119 -7.95 -24.24 -1.45
CA ALA A 119 -8.99 -24.35 -0.43
C ALA A 119 -10.24 -25.07 -0.96
N GLY A 120 -10.67 -24.73 -2.18
CA GLY A 120 -11.84 -25.36 -2.82
C GLY A 120 -11.64 -26.84 -3.16
N ASN A 121 -10.42 -27.23 -3.51
CA ASN A 121 -10.06 -28.62 -3.84
C ASN A 121 -9.60 -29.45 -2.62
N ASN A 122 -9.59 -28.88 -1.42
CA ASN A 122 -9.02 -29.48 -0.21
C ASN A 122 -7.55 -29.93 -0.37
N ASP A 123 -6.78 -29.20 -1.17
CA ASP A 123 -5.34 -29.43 -1.32
C ASP A 123 -4.59 -28.77 -0.16
N ILE A 124 -4.43 -29.57 0.92
CA ILE A 124 -3.83 -29.10 2.17
C ILE A 124 -2.36 -28.74 1.97
N ASP A 125 -1.63 -29.45 1.15
CA ASP A 125 -0.19 -29.23 0.94
C ASP A 125 0.04 -27.87 0.23
N LEU A 126 -0.72 -27.59 -0.82
CA LEU A 126 -0.65 -26.32 -1.53
C LEU A 126 -1.12 -25.16 -0.65
N LEU A 127 -2.19 -25.39 0.13
CA LEU A 127 -2.71 -24.37 1.04
C LEU A 127 -1.71 -24.01 2.14
N LEU A 128 -1.03 -25.00 2.71
CA LEU A 128 0.03 -24.77 3.70
C LEU A 128 1.22 -24.03 3.07
N ALA A 129 1.65 -24.43 1.87
CA ALA A 129 2.74 -23.75 1.17
C ALA A 129 2.40 -22.26 0.91
N CYS A 130 1.21 -21.97 0.38
CA CYS A 130 0.75 -20.60 0.17
C CYS A 130 0.66 -19.80 1.47
N SER A 131 0.18 -20.42 2.56
CA SER A 131 0.09 -19.79 3.87
C SER A 131 1.46 -19.41 4.42
N LEU A 132 2.45 -20.31 4.29
CA LEU A 132 3.84 -20.04 4.71
C LEU A 132 4.46 -18.87 3.93
N VAL A 133 4.24 -18.83 2.61
CA VAL A 133 4.69 -17.71 1.78
C VAL A 133 4.03 -16.41 2.22
N SER A 134 2.71 -16.40 2.45
CA SER A 134 1.99 -15.21 2.92
C SER A 134 2.53 -14.68 4.25
N VAL A 135 2.69 -15.58 5.24
CA VAL A 135 3.22 -15.20 6.56
C VAL A 135 4.64 -14.66 6.44
N THR A 136 5.50 -15.29 5.65
CA THR A 136 6.87 -14.83 5.43
C THR A 136 6.90 -13.42 4.83
N LEU A 137 6.06 -13.15 3.82
CA LEU A 137 5.95 -11.81 3.21
C LEU A 137 5.45 -10.76 4.21
N VAL A 138 4.45 -11.10 5.03
CA VAL A 138 3.94 -10.19 6.07
C VAL A 138 5.01 -9.88 7.10
N LEU A 139 5.73 -10.89 7.60
CA LEU A 139 6.80 -10.71 8.57
C LEU A 139 7.97 -9.89 8.00
N ALA A 140 8.35 -10.14 6.74
CA ALA A 140 9.38 -9.36 6.06
C ALA A 140 8.96 -7.88 5.93
N THR A 141 7.72 -7.61 5.58
CA THR A 141 7.17 -6.26 5.49
C THR A 141 7.15 -5.58 6.86
N GLN A 142 6.77 -6.31 7.91
CA GLN A 142 6.79 -5.80 9.28
C GLN A 142 8.21 -5.43 9.72
N LEU A 143 9.18 -6.28 9.43
CA LEU A 143 10.60 -6.00 9.73
C LEU A 143 11.10 -4.74 8.99
N ILE A 144 10.74 -4.59 7.72
CA ILE A 144 11.07 -3.38 6.94
C ILE A 144 10.42 -2.14 7.56
N SER A 145 9.18 -2.27 8.03
CA SER A 145 8.47 -1.21 8.73
C SER A 145 9.20 -0.77 10.00
N ASP A 146 9.63 -1.72 10.82
CA ASP A 146 10.31 -1.44 12.10
C ASP A 146 11.67 -0.77 11.87
N ILE A 147 12.43 -1.25 10.88
CA ILE A 147 13.69 -0.62 10.46
C ILE A 147 13.43 0.80 9.94
N GLY A 148 12.41 0.98 9.11
CA GLY A 148 12.01 2.28 8.58
C GLY A 148 11.61 3.27 9.69
N TYR A 149 10.91 2.79 10.71
CA TYR A 149 10.59 3.57 11.91
C TYR A 149 11.83 4.03 12.65
N ALA A 150 12.76 3.11 12.91
CA ALA A 150 14.01 3.43 13.61
C ALA A 150 14.84 4.49 12.85
N TYR A 151 14.80 4.45 11.51
CA TYR A 151 15.49 5.42 10.66
C TYR A 151 14.79 6.79 10.59
N LEU A 152 13.47 6.80 10.50
CA LEU A 152 12.67 8.03 10.38
C LEU A 152 12.55 8.77 11.73
N ASN A 153 12.56 8.03 12.84
CA ASN A 153 12.39 8.60 14.17
C ASN A 153 13.63 8.38 15.05
N PRO A 154 14.66 9.24 14.94
CA PRO A 154 15.92 9.10 15.71
C PRO A 154 15.73 9.26 17.23
N ARG A 155 14.52 9.58 17.71
CA ARG A 155 14.21 9.65 19.14
C ARG A 155 13.92 8.27 19.75
N ILE A 156 13.61 7.27 18.95
CA ILE A 156 13.50 5.89 19.38
C ILE A 156 14.87 5.24 19.22
N ARG A 157 15.87 5.72 19.96
CA ARG A 157 17.04 4.88 20.22
C ARG A 157 16.59 3.86 21.27
N VAL A 158 16.53 2.61 20.84
CA VAL A 158 16.36 1.45 21.69
C VAL A 158 17.33 1.61 22.86
N GLN A 159 16.77 1.73 24.08
CA GLN A 159 17.50 1.50 25.32
C GLN A 159 17.70 0.00 25.47
#